data_383960ac9491e874fbc86546865889fb
#
_entry.id   383960ac9491e874fbc86546865889fb
#
_cell.length_a   1.000
_cell.length_b   1.000
_cell.length_c   1.000
_cell.angle_alpha   90.00
_cell.angle_beta   90.00
_cell.angle_gamma   90.00
#
_symmetry.space_group_name_H-M   'P 1'
#
loop_
_entity.id
_entity.type
_entity.pdbx_description
1 polymer ?
#
loop_
_entity_poly.entity_id
_entity_poly.type
_entity_poly.pdbx_seq_one_letter_code
_entity_poly.pdbx_strand_id
1 'polypeptide(L)'
;MLIYIHGFNSAPGSFKARLVGARMHALRREREYAVPALPHRPAEAMALLCDLVEQHPGSALIGSSLGGYYATWLAERYALNVVLVNPAVRPHELLSGSLGPQKNLYTGAEYELTAQHIDELRALDVAAVTPGRYFLLTRSGDEVLDYRLAVEKYRGAQQWVIPGGDHGFGDFENYLDVVLAFCGVVD
;
A
#
# COMPACT_ATOMS: atom_id res chain seq x y z
N MET A 1 -10.22 -10.18 -7.77
CA MET A 1 -10.43 -8.81 -7.22
C MET A 1 -9.09 -8.11 -7.11
N LEU A 2 -8.99 -6.87 -7.53
CA LEU A 2 -7.84 -6.01 -7.30
C LEU A 2 -8.17 -5.05 -6.14
N ILE A 3 -7.37 -5.08 -5.07
CA ILE A 3 -7.60 -4.26 -3.88
C ILE A 3 -6.47 -3.23 -3.77
N TYR A 4 -6.83 -1.94 -3.77
CA TYR A 4 -5.88 -0.86 -3.54
C TYR A 4 -5.92 -0.41 -2.08
N ILE A 5 -4.76 -0.42 -1.42
CA ILE A 5 -4.59 -0.07 0.00
C ILE A 5 -3.83 1.26 0.07
N HIS A 6 -4.54 2.32 0.47
CA HIS A 6 -3.98 3.68 0.54
C HIS A 6 -3.10 3.89 1.79
N GLY A 7 -2.33 4.98 1.79
CA GLY A 7 -1.37 5.31 2.84
C GLY A 7 -1.97 6.01 4.06
N PHE A 8 -1.07 6.46 4.94
CA PHE A 8 -1.37 7.23 6.14
C PHE A 8 -2.02 8.57 5.79
N ASN A 9 -3.03 8.98 6.56
CA ASN A 9 -3.79 10.23 6.34
C ASN A 9 -4.34 10.39 4.92
N SER A 10 -4.66 9.28 4.25
CA SER A 10 -5.15 9.21 2.88
C SER A 10 -6.57 8.65 2.81
N ALA A 11 -7.10 8.44 1.59
CA ALA A 11 -8.48 7.99 1.38
C ALA A 11 -8.63 7.23 0.04
N PRO A 12 -9.79 6.58 -0.20
CA PRO A 12 -10.09 5.92 -1.48
C PRO A 12 -9.99 6.85 -2.70
N GLY A 13 -10.23 8.15 -2.52
CA GLY A 13 -10.09 9.16 -3.56
C GLY A 13 -8.65 9.64 -3.82
N SER A 14 -7.62 8.96 -3.31
CA SER A 14 -6.23 9.33 -3.53
C SER A 14 -5.83 9.25 -5.02
N PHE A 15 -4.83 10.05 -5.40
CA PHE A 15 -4.41 10.19 -6.79
C PHE A 15 -4.15 8.84 -7.47
N LYS A 16 -3.30 8.00 -6.91
CA LYS A 16 -2.97 6.69 -7.49
C LYS A 16 -4.17 5.73 -7.52
N ALA A 17 -5.01 5.73 -6.48
CA ALA A 17 -6.21 4.90 -6.45
C ALA A 17 -7.19 5.28 -7.57
N ARG A 18 -7.35 6.59 -7.85
CA ARG A 18 -8.20 7.06 -8.95
C ARG A 18 -7.63 6.69 -10.32
N LEU A 19 -6.31 6.74 -10.51
CA LEU A 19 -5.69 6.32 -11.77
C LEU A 19 -5.94 4.83 -12.05
N VAL A 20 -5.73 3.96 -11.05
CA VAL A 20 -6.05 2.54 -11.17
C VAL A 20 -7.54 2.35 -11.47
N GLY A 21 -8.43 3.03 -10.73
CA GLY A 21 -9.88 2.95 -10.95
C GLY A 21 -10.30 3.38 -12.36
N ALA A 22 -9.74 4.46 -12.88
CA ALA A 22 -9.99 4.92 -14.25
C ALA A 22 -9.53 3.88 -15.30
N ARG A 23 -8.37 3.24 -15.08
CA ARG A 23 -7.88 2.19 -15.96
C ARG A 23 -8.76 0.94 -15.90
N MET A 24 -9.19 0.54 -14.70
CA MET A 24 -10.13 -0.58 -14.52
C MET A 24 -11.47 -0.32 -15.20
N HIS A 25 -11.98 0.92 -15.14
CA HIS A 25 -13.19 1.34 -15.86
C HIS A 25 -13.00 1.26 -17.38
N ALA A 26 -11.87 1.77 -17.90
CA ALA A 26 -11.54 1.68 -19.34
C ALA A 26 -11.48 0.22 -19.84
N LEU A 27 -11.07 -0.71 -18.96
CA LEU A 27 -11.06 -2.14 -19.22
C LEU A 27 -12.42 -2.83 -18.98
N ARG A 28 -13.45 -2.09 -18.56
CA ARG A 28 -14.79 -2.59 -18.18
C ARG A 28 -14.74 -3.62 -17.04
N ARG A 29 -13.76 -3.46 -16.12
CA ARG A 29 -13.51 -4.33 -14.96
C ARG A 29 -13.65 -3.58 -13.63
N GLU A 30 -14.40 -2.49 -13.58
CA GLU A 30 -14.59 -1.66 -12.38
C GLU A 30 -15.17 -2.44 -11.20
N ARG A 31 -15.97 -3.48 -11.46
CA ARG A 31 -16.52 -4.35 -10.42
C ARG A 31 -15.49 -5.28 -9.77
N GLU A 32 -14.33 -5.39 -10.38
CA GLU A 32 -13.21 -6.18 -9.88
C GLU A 32 -12.17 -5.32 -9.15
N TYR A 33 -12.50 -4.07 -8.84
CA TYR A 33 -11.63 -3.12 -8.16
C TYR A 33 -12.27 -2.59 -6.88
N ALA A 34 -11.51 -2.62 -5.78
CA ALA A 34 -11.94 -2.10 -4.49
C ALA A 34 -10.86 -1.21 -3.87
N VAL A 35 -11.30 -0.11 -3.27
CA VAL A 35 -10.47 0.77 -2.44
C VAL A 35 -11.20 1.00 -1.13
N PRO A 36 -10.94 0.22 -0.08
CA PRO A 36 -11.63 0.40 1.19
C PRO A 36 -11.23 1.73 1.85
N ALA A 37 -12.19 2.38 2.51
CA ALA A 37 -11.92 3.51 3.40
C ALA A 37 -11.37 2.97 4.72
N LEU A 38 -10.05 3.09 4.91
CA LEU A 38 -9.39 2.53 6.08
C LEU A 38 -9.62 3.39 7.33
N PRO A 39 -10.01 2.82 8.46
CA PRO A 39 -9.94 3.47 9.76
C PRO A 39 -8.51 3.94 10.06
N HIS A 40 -8.37 4.96 10.90
CA HIS A 40 -7.04 5.44 11.30
C HIS A 40 -6.31 4.45 12.23
N ARG A 41 -7.05 3.60 12.96
CA ARG A 41 -6.48 2.58 13.84
C ARG A 41 -6.00 1.38 13.02
N PRO A 42 -4.71 0.98 13.16
CA PRO A 42 -4.16 -0.14 12.39
C PRO A 42 -4.91 -1.46 12.60
N ALA A 43 -5.30 -1.78 13.83
CA ALA A 43 -6.04 -3.02 14.12
C ALA A 43 -7.41 -3.06 13.41
N GLU A 44 -8.14 -1.94 13.39
CA GLU A 44 -9.43 -1.84 12.71
C GLU A 44 -9.27 -1.87 11.18
N ALA A 45 -8.24 -1.18 10.67
CA ALA A 45 -7.91 -1.22 9.24
C ALA A 45 -7.58 -2.64 8.78
N MET A 46 -6.79 -3.38 9.58
CA MET A 46 -6.44 -4.76 9.25
C MET A 46 -7.62 -5.71 9.36
N ALA A 47 -8.52 -5.54 10.33
CA ALA A 47 -9.75 -6.34 10.42
C ALA A 47 -10.59 -6.18 9.14
N LEU A 48 -10.83 -4.94 8.71
CA LEU A 48 -11.55 -4.64 7.47
C LEU A 48 -10.86 -5.25 6.23
N LEU A 49 -9.53 -5.14 6.15
CA LEU A 49 -8.76 -5.68 5.03
C LEU A 49 -8.76 -7.21 5.01
N CYS A 50 -8.68 -7.87 6.16
CA CYS A 50 -8.78 -9.32 6.26
C CYS A 50 -10.16 -9.80 5.79
N ASP A 51 -11.24 -9.19 6.28
CA ASP A 51 -12.60 -9.52 5.86
C ASP A 51 -12.76 -9.40 4.33
N LEU A 52 -12.21 -8.34 3.74
CA LEU A 52 -12.30 -8.10 2.30
C LEU A 52 -11.51 -9.16 1.49
N VAL A 53 -10.32 -9.53 1.94
CA VAL A 53 -9.50 -10.56 1.30
C VAL A 53 -10.16 -11.94 1.42
N GLU A 54 -10.73 -12.26 2.58
CA GLU A 54 -11.42 -13.53 2.82
C GLU A 54 -12.70 -13.67 1.97
N GLN A 55 -13.41 -12.57 1.72
CA GLN A 55 -14.56 -12.54 0.81
C GLN A 55 -14.14 -12.68 -0.67
N HIS A 56 -12.88 -12.39 -1.01
CA HIS A 56 -12.36 -12.44 -2.37
C HIS A 56 -11.04 -13.21 -2.45
N PRO A 57 -11.07 -14.56 -2.27
CA PRO A 57 -9.85 -15.38 -2.34
C PRO A 57 -9.11 -15.21 -3.67
N GLY A 58 -7.78 -15.17 -3.62
CA GLY A 58 -6.94 -14.96 -4.80
C GLY A 58 -6.91 -13.54 -5.33
N SER A 59 -7.31 -12.55 -4.52
CA SER A 59 -7.16 -11.13 -4.84
C SER A 59 -5.69 -10.78 -5.06
N ALA A 60 -5.45 -9.77 -5.92
CA ALA A 60 -4.16 -9.09 -6.01
C ALA A 60 -4.23 -7.75 -5.26
N LEU A 61 -3.11 -7.30 -4.72
CA LEU A 61 -3.04 -6.10 -3.92
C LEU A 61 -2.15 -5.03 -4.58
N ILE A 62 -2.53 -3.77 -4.43
CA ILE A 62 -1.64 -2.62 -4.66
C ILE A 62 -1.57 -1.86 -3.34
N GLY A 63 -0.39 -1.75 -2.75
CA GLY A 63 -0.20 -1.03 -1.49
C GLY A 63 0.72 0.19 -1.65
N SER A 64 0.27 1.37 -1.26
CA SER A 64 1.06 2.60 -1.32
C SER A 64 1.40 3.12 0.07
N SER A 65 2.68 3.47 0.30
CA SER A 65 3.15 4.00 1.58
C SER A 65 2.80 3.06 2.75
N LEU A 66 2.08 3.52 3.78
CA LEU A 66 1.57 2.67 4.87
C LEU A 66 0.69 1.52 4.35
N GLY A 67 -0.06 1.74 3.26
CA GLY A 67 -0.84 0.68 2.63
C GLY A 67 0.02 -0.47 2.09
N GLY A 68 1.28 -0.17 1.70
CA GLY A 68 2.26 -1.19 1.32
C GLY A 68 2.68 -2.08 2.50
N TYR A 69 2.75 -1.51 3.68
CA TYR A 69 3.01 -2.26 4.91
C TYR A 69 1.88 -3.24 5.24
N TYR A 70 0.63 -2.78 5.20
CA TYR A 70 -0.54 -3.64 5.39
C TYR A 70 -0.64 -4.73 4.31
N ALA A 71 -0.41 -4.34 3.04
CA ALA A 71 -0.41 -5.28 1.92
C ALA A 71 0.65 -6.37 2.08
N THR A 72 1.81 -6.06 2.65
CA THR A 72 2.87 -7.04 2.93
C THR A 72 2.42 -8.09 3.93
N TRP A 73 1.80 -7.67 5.03
CA TRP A 73 1.26 -8.60 6.02
C TRP A 73 0.18 -9.52 5.40
N LEU A 74 -0.74 -8.94 4.62
CA LEU A 74 -1.79 -9.71 3.94
C LEU A 74 -1.22 -10.68 2.91
N ALA A 75 -0.23 -10.25 2.11
CA ALA A 75 0.40 -11.08 1.10
C ALA A 75 1.05 -12.33 1.70
N GLU A 76 1.72 -12.20 2.85
CA GLU A 76 2.31 -13.36 3.52
C GLU A 76 1.26 -14.23 4.20
N ARG A 77 0.23 -13.63 4.80
CA ARG A 77 -0.83 -14.36 5.50
C ARG A 77 -1.74 -15.16 4.57
N TYR A 78 -2.07 -14.60 3.39
CA TYR A 78 -3.04 -15.16 2.45
C TYR A 78 -2.45 -15.63 1.12
N ALA A 79 -1.12 -15.63 1.00
CA ALA A 79 -0.38 -16.02 -0.21
C ALA A 79 -0.79 -15.24 -1.48
N LEU A 80 -0.90 -13.90 -1.37
CA LEU A 80 -1.36 -13.00 -2.43
C LEU A 80 -0.20 -12.33 -3.17
N ASN A 81 -0.41 -11.99 -4.45
CA ASN A 81 0.48 -11.13 -5.19
C ASN A 81 0.25 -9.67 -4.81
N VAL A 82 1.32 -8.89 -4.72
CA VAL A 82 1.25 -7.48 -4.33
C VAL A 82 2.22 -6.60 -5.10
N VAL A 83 1.72 -5.48 -5.58
CA VAL A 83 2.53 -4.36 -6.06
C VAL A 83 2.66 -3.33 -4.95
N LEU A 84 3.88 -2.96 -4.64
CA LEU A 84 4.23 -1.99 -3.62
C LEU A 84 4.71 -0.68 -4.26
N VAL A 85 4.11 0.44 -3.87
CA VAL A 85 4.44 1.77 -4.40
C VAL A 85 4.95 2.66 -3.27
N ASN A 86 6.23 2.99 -3.29
CA ASN A 86 6.90 3.72 -2.20
C ASN A 86 6.47 3.20 -0.81
N PRO A 87 6.65 1.90 -0.50
CA PRO A 87 6.08 1.30 0.70
C PRO A 87 6.84 1.72 1.96
N ALA A 88 6.11 1.92 3.05
CA ALA A 88 6.71 2.00 4.37
C ALA A 88 7.19 0.61 4.82
N VAL A 89 8.40 0.54 5.37
CA VAL A 89 8.99 -0.72 5.85
C VAL A 89 8.87 -0.86 7.36
N ARG A 90 9.09 0.22 8.10
CA ARG A 90 9.02 0.27 9.56
C ARG A 90 8.17 1.46 10.02
N PRO A 91 6.87 1.49 9.68
CA PRO A 91 6.03 2.65 9.99
C PRO A 91 5.92 2.92 11.50
N HIS A 92 6.06 1.91 12.35
CA HIS A 92 6.06 2.07 13.81
C HIS A 92 7.27 2.89 14.31
N GLU A 93 8.44 2.80 13.66
CA GLU A 93 9.59 3.63 13.99
C GLU A 93 9.37 5.07 13.52
N LEU A 94 8.93 5.25 12.27
CA LEU A 94 8.69 6.56 11.66
C LEU A 94 7.61 7.34 12.40
N LEU A 95 6.46 6.72 12.67
CA LEU A 95 5.30 7.39 13.25
C LEU A 95 5.41 7.59 14.77
N SER A 96 6.34 6.91 15.45
CA SER A 96 6.58 7.13 16.88
C SER A 96 6.99 8.57 17.21
N GLY A 97 7.61 9.28 16.26
CA GLY A 97 7.96 10.70 16.39
C GLY A 97 6.80 11.68 16.09
N SER A 98 5.62 11.17 15.69
CA SER A 98 4.49 11.97 15.23
C SER A 98 3.23 11.79 16.09
N LEU A 99 3.39 11.33 17.34
CA LEU A 99 2.26 11.16 18.26
C LEU A 99 1.53 12.48 18.52
N GLY A 100 0.21 12.39 18.71
CA GLY A 100 -0.66 13.54 18.95
C GLY A 100 -1.67 13.78 17.82
N PRO A 101 -2.18 15.01 17.72
CA PRO A 101 -3.24 15.34 16.75
C PRO A 101 -2.80 15.13 15.31
N GLN A 102 -3.66 14.44 14.56
CA GLN A 102 -3.50 14.18 13.14
C GLN A 102 -4.74 14.65 12.38
N LYS A 103 -4.55 14.89 11.09
CA LYS A 103 -5.64 15.23 10.19
C LYS A 103 -5.54 14.45 8.89
N ASN A 104 -6.60 13.78 8.51
CA ASN A 104 -6.66 13.13 7.21
C ASN A 104 -6.70 14.19 6.10
N LEU A 105 -5.77 14.12 5.16
CA LEU A 105 -5.56 15.13 4.13
C LEU A 105 -6.68 15.17 3.08
N TYR A 106 -7.47 14.10 2.97
CA TYR A 106 -8.55 13.98 1.99
C TYR A 106 -9.93 14.22 2.58
N THR A 107 -10.17 13.70 3.78
CA THR A 107 -11.49 13.79 4.43
C THR A 107 -11.60 14.96 5.41
N GLY A 108 -10.47 15.49 5.85
CA GLY A 108 -10.39 16.49 6.89
C GLY A 108 -10.68 15.95 8.30
N ALA A 109 -10.92 14.65 8.46
CA ALA A 109 -11.16 14.03 9.75
C ALA A 109 -9.93 14.18 10.66
N GLU A 110 -10.19 14.57 11.91
CA GLU A 110 -9.17 14.74 12.94
C GLU A 110 -9.21 13.58 13.92
N TYR A 111 -8.04 13.13 14.36
CA TYR A 111 -7.88 12.06 15.34
C TYR A 111 -6.57 12.20 16.08
N GLU A 112 -6.35 11.40 17.10
CA GLU A 112 -5.10 11.38 17.84
C GLU A 112 -4.31 10.11 17.56
N LEU A 113 -3.07 10.27 17.08
CA LEU A 113 -2.12 9.17 16.95
C LEU A 113 -1.50 8.88 18.31
N THR A 114 -1.75 7.69 18.84
CA THR A 114 -1.34 7.29 20.19
C THR A 114 -0.29 6.18 20.17
N ALA A 115 0.34 5.91 21.32
CA ALA A 115 1.26 4.79 21.46
C ALA A 115 0.60 3.44 21.10
N GLN A 116 -0.71 3.30 21.33
CA GLN A 116 -1.44 2.09 20.93
C GLN A 116 -1.39 1.85 19.42
N HIS A 117 -1.52 2.89 18.59
CA HIS A 117 -1.38 2.77 17.13
C HIS A 117 0.02 2.24 16.75
N ILE A 118 1.06 2.71 17.46
CA ILE A 118 2.43 2.27 17.21
C ILE A 118 2.62 0.80 17.59
N ASP A 119 2.04 0.35 18.70
CA ASP A 119 2.09 -1.04 19.12
C ASP A 119 1.30 -1.96 18.17
N GLU A 120 0.14 -1.51 17.69
CA GLU A 120 -0.64 -2.21 16.67
C GLU A 120 0.14 -2.33 15.35
N LEU A 121 0.84 -1.27 14.90
CA LEU A 121 1.73 -1.36 13.74
C LEU A 121 2.89 -2.33 13.97
N ARG A 122 3.54 -2.26 15.12
CA ARG A 122 4.65 -3.17 15.45
C ARG A 122 4.24 -4.64 15.41
N ALA A 123 3.02 -4.95 15.84
CA ALA A 123 2.48 -6.31 15.80
C ALA A 123 2.26 -6.86 14.37
N LEU A 124 2.23 -5.98 13.37
CA LEU A 124 2.09 -6.35 11.95
C LEU A 124 3.45 -6.48 11.22
N ASP A 125 4.57 -6.38 11.94
CA ASP A 125 5.87 -6.50 11.28
C ASP A 125 6.08 -7.90 10.73
N VAL A 126 6.49 -7.95 9.46
CA VAL A 126 6.82 -9.18 8.74
C VAL A 126 8.33 -9.27 8.61
N ALA A 127 8.94 -10.22 9.30
CA ALA A 127 10.41 -10.36 9.33
C ALA A 127 10.99 -10.77 7.97
N ALA A 128 10.32 -11.66 7.24
CA ALA A 128 10.76 -12.15 5.93
C ALA A 128 9.58 -12.22 4.95
N VAL A 129 9.87 -11.95 3.67
CA VAL A 129 8.88 -11.97 2.60
C VAL A 129 9.16 -13.10 1.61
N THR A 130 8.14 -13.55 0.90
CA THR A 130 8.23 -14.53 -0.20
C THR A 130 8.44 -13.78 -1.52
N PRO A 131 9.68 -13.63 -2.04
CA PRO A 131 10.01 -12.65 -3.08
C PRO A 131 9.14 -12.73 -4.34
N GLY A 132 8.78 -13.93 -4.77
CA GLY A 132 7.99 -14.15 -5.99
C GLY A 132 6.59 -13.53 -5.97
N ARG A 133 6.09 -13.10 -4.81
CA ARG A 133 4.77 -12.45 -4.66
C ARG A 133 4.82 -10.94 -4.85
N TYR A 134 6.02 -10.34 -4.91
CA TYR A 134 6.17 -8.89 -4.81
C TYR A 134 6.70 -8.26 -6.09
N PHE A 135 6.11 -7.13 -6.43
CA PHE A 135 6.69 -6.18 -7.36
C PHE A 135 6.83 -4.83 -6.67
N LEU A 136 8.07 -4.42 -6.43
CA LEU A 136 8.40 -3.15 -5.80
C LEU A 136 8.59 -2.07 -6.87
N LEU A 137 7.81 -0.99 -6.78
CA LEU A 137 8.05 0.28 -7.46
C LEU A 137 8.42 1.34 -6.42
N THR A 138 9.61 1.91 -6.54
CA THR A 138 10.04 2.94 -5.60
C THR A 138 10.81 4.06 -6.30
N ARG A 139 10.68 5.28 -5.76
CA ARG A 139 11.39 6.47 -6.20
C ARG A 139 12.62 6.70 -5.34
N SER A 140 13.79 6.91 -5.99
CA SER A 140 15.01 7.23 -5.22
C SER A 140 15.02 8.64 -4.65
N GLY A 141 14.12 9.52 -5.11
CA GLY A 141 13.92 10.87 -4.59
C GLY A 141 12.78 10.99 -3.56
N ASP A 142 12.26 9.87 -3.04
CA ASP A 142 11.25 9.87 -1.98
C ASP A 142 11.80 10.61 -0.75
N GLU A 143 11.19 11.75 -0.41
CA GLU A 143 11.61 12.64 0.68
C GLU A 143 11.04 12.24 2.04
N VAL A 144 10.10 11.28 2.04
CA VAL A 144 9.43 10.78 3.25
C VAL A 144 10.02 9.47 3.72
N LEU A 145 10.29 8.55 2.78
CA LEU A 145 10.73 7.19 3.06
C LEU A 145 12.08 6.89 2.39
N ASP A 146 13.01 6.36 3.15
CA ASP A 146 14.25 5.84 2.55
C ASP A 146 13.97 4.59 1.71
N TYR A 147 13.95 4.74 0.39
CA TYR A 147 13.69 3.68 -0.56
C TYR A 147 14.64 2.47 -0.40
N ARG A 148 15.86 2.68 0.11
CA ARG A 148 16.86 1.61 0.30
C ARG A 148 16.39 0.57 1.30
N LEU A 149 15.58 0.97 2.29
CA LEU A 149 14.96 0.04 3.23
C LEU A 149 13.98 -0.90 2.53
N ALA A 150 13.20 -0.38 1.56
CA ALA A 150 12.31 -1.20 0.75
C ALA A 150 13.09 -2.13 -0.18
N VAL A 151 14.11 -1.62 -0.87
CA VAL A 151 14.99 -2.42 -1.74
C VAL A 151 15.61 -3.60 -0.97
N GLU A 152 16.07 -3.35 0.26
CA GLU A 152 16.66 -4.40 1.11
C GLU A 152 15.61 -5.41 1.59
N LYS A 153 14.46 -4.93 2.10
CA LYS A 153 13.40 -5.79 2.63
C LYS A 153 12.83 -6.73 1.56
N TYR A 154 12.64 -6.23 0.34
CA TYR A 154 12.08 -7.01 -0.76
C TYR A 154 13.16 -7.60 -1.69
N ARG A 155 14.37 -7.84 -1.18
CA ARG A 155 15.45 -8.45 -1.95
C ARG A 155 15.01 -9.78 -2.56
N GLY A 156 15.30 -9.96 -3.87
CA GLY A 156 14.89 -11.12 -4.64
C GLY A 156 13.52 -11.02 -5.31
N ALA A 157 12.71 -10.00 -4.98
CA ALA A 157 11.49 -9.68 -5.70
C ALA A 157 11.80 -8.94 -7.01
N GLN A 158 10.79 -8.80 -7.87
CA GLN A 158 10.86 -7.86 -8.98
C GLN A 158 10.90 -6.44 -8.42
N GLN A 159 11.90 -5.65 -8.82
CA GLN A 159 12.09 -4.30 -8.29
C GLN A 159 12.39 -3.30 -9.40
N TRP A 160 11.69 -2.18 -9.38
CA TRP A 160 11.98 -1.02 -10.20
C TRP A 160 12.28 0.17 -9.29
N VAL A 161 13.56 0.51 -9.17
CA VAL A 161 14.05 1.71 -8.48
C VAL A 161 14.19 2.81 -9.51
N ILE A 162 13.26 3.74 -9.52
CA ILE A 162 13.16 4.78 -10.54
C ILE A 162 13.86 6.04 -10.03
N PRO A 163 14.85 6.59 -10.77
CA PRO A 163 15.60 7.75 -10.33
C PRO A 163 14.72 9.00 -10.11
N GLY A 164 15.05 9.78 -9.07
CA GLY A 164 14.35 11.02 -8.74
C GLY A 164 12.90 10.80 -8.32
N GLY A 165 12.03 11.77 -8.62
CA GLY A 165 10.63 11.76 -8.22
C GLY A 165 10.44 12.09 -6.75
N ASP A 166 9.26 11.81 -6.22
CA ASP A 166 8.82 12.13 -4.87
C ASP A 166 8.02 10.99 -4.24
N HIS A 167 7.63 11.14 -2.96
CA HIS A 167 6.78 10.18 -2.26
C HIS A 167 5.41 10.00 -2.91
N GLY A 168 4.87 11.05 -3.51
CA GLY A 168 3.59 11.06 -4.20
C GLY A 168 3.53 10.14 -5.41
N PHE A 169 4.68 9.90 -6.07
CA PHE A 169 4.81 9.15 -7.32
C PHE A 169 3.94 9.76 -8.43
N GLY A 170 4.19 11.06 -8.71
CA GLY A 170 3.32 11.88 -9.55
C GLY A 170 3.11 11.39 -10.99
N ASP A 171 4.02 10.60 -11.52
CA ASP A 171 3.96 9.99 -12.86
C ASP A 171 3.57 8.49 -12.83
N PHE A 172 2.88 8.04 -11.80
CA PHE A 172 2.44 6.65 -11.61
C PHE A 172 1.64 6.10 -12.81
N GLU A 173 0.99 6.99 -13.57
CA GLU A 173 0.25 6.64 -14.79
C GLU A 173 1.11 5.86 -15.79
N ASN A 174 2.39 6.19 -15.91
CA ASN A 174 3.32 5.55 -16.85
C ASN A 174 3.61 4.07 -16.50
N TYR A 175 3.24 3.64 -15.31
CA TYR A 175 3.52 2.29 -14.78
C TYR A 175 2.26 1.44 -14.64
N LEU A 176 1.07 1.97 -14.97
CA LEU A 176 -0.20 1.28 -14.73
C LEU A 176 -0.28 -0.07 -15.43
N ASP A 177 0.14 -0.16 -16.68
CA ASP A 177 0.01 -1.40 -17.46
C ASP A 177 0.87 -2.52 -16.86
N VAL A 178 2.12 -2.24 -16.49
CA VAL A 178 2.97 -3.24 -15.85
C VAL A 178 2.48 -3.62 -14.45
N VAL A 179 1.93 -2.66 -13.70
CA VAL A 179 1.30 -2.92 -12.39
C VAL A 179 0.11 -3.86 -12.53
N LEU A 180 -0.76 -3.58 -13.49
CA LEU A 180 -1.95 -4.39 -13.74
C LEU A 180 -1.62 -5.76 -14.33
N ALA A 181 -0.57 -5.87 -15.16
CA ALA A 181 -0.06 -7.15 -15.65
C ALA A 181 0.44 -8.03 -14.49
N PHE A 182 1.25 -7.48 -13.59
CA PHE A 182 1.70 -8.22 -12.41
C PHE A 182 0.52 -8.69 -11.52
N CYS A 183 -0.54 -7.89 -11.44
CA CYS A 183 -1.76 -8.25 -10.72
C CYS A 183 -2.68 -9.22 -11.49
N GLY A 184 -2.31 -9.66 -12.70
CA GLY A 184 -3.14 -10.56 -13.54
C GLY A 184 -4.40 -9.91 -14.07
N VAL A 185 -4.43 -8.58 -14.20
CA VAL A 185 -5.57 -7.84 -14.75
C VAL A 185 -5.50 -7.72 -16.27
N VAL A 186 -4.31 -7.57 -16.80
CA VAL A 186 -4.01 -7.51 -18.24
C VAL A 186 -2.89 -8.49 -18.56
N ASP A 187 -2.76 -8.87 -19.85
CA ASP A 187 -1.69 -9.76 -20.33
C ASP A 187 -0.38 -9.00 -20.49
#